data_60152c4066fa28dda50255263b5d9f11
#
_entry.id   60152c4066fa28dda50255263b5d9f11
#
_cell.length_a   1.000
_cell.length_b   1.000
_cell.length_c   1.000
_cell.angle_alpha   90.00
_cell.angle_beta   90.00
_cell.angle_gamma   90.00
#
_symmetry.space_group_name_H-M   'P 1'
#
loop_
_entity.id
_entity.type
_entity.pdbx_description
1 polymer ?
#
loop_
_entity_poly.entity_id
_entity_poly.type
_entity_poly.pdbx_seq_one_letter_code
_entity_poly.pdbx_strand_id
1 'polypeptide(L)'
;MTPADAPATLDQLRGLHLPGGASGPVPGEILLALVLGFGAALLVGLLRILVSRVRASVRRAALADLAGSRTLAPPERILAQARLLRRLVRTLDGDEAASAHGAPWAARLDARLRTDFFTAGAGRVLVDGLYRREVPDPALLDAELTRLIGRLKA
;
A
#
# COMPACT_ATOMS: atom_id res chain seq x y z
N MET A 1 -78.18 -45.34 -7.10
CA MET A 1 -78.23 -44.22 -8.10
C MET A 1 -76.95 -43.39 -7.92
N THR A 2 -76.07 -43.61 -8.77
CA THR A 2 -74.78 -42.95 -8.85
C THR A 2 -74.86 -41.67 -9.66
N PRO A 3 -74.31 -40.54 -9.25
CA PRO A 3 -74.08 -39.44 -10.18
C PRO A 3 -72.65 -39.49 -10.63
N ALA A 4 -72.61 -39.53 -11.90
CA ALA A 4 -71.57 -39.35 -12.92
C ALA A 4 -70.33 -38.57 -12.51
N ASP A 5 -69.21 -39.21 -12.74
CA ASP A 5 -67.90 -38.59 -13.00
C ASP A 5 -68.02 -37.61 -14.18
N ALA A 6 -67.92 -36.34 -13.87
CA ALA A 6 -67.74 -35.34 -14.90
C ALA A 6 -66.24 -35.36 -15.31
N PRO A 7 -65.92 -35.48 -16.62
CA PRO A 7 -64.56 -35.43 -17.05
C PRO A 7 -63.98 -34.05 -16.75
N ALA A 8 -62.91 -33.99 -15.99
CA ALA A 8 -62.14 -32.80 -15.79
C ALA A 8 -61.73 -32.27 -17.20
N THR A 9 -62.37 -31.22 -17.63
CA THR A 9 -62.09 -30.62 -18.95
C THR A 9 -60.72 -29.95 -18.88
N LEU A 10 -59.92 -30.15 -19.93
CA LEU A 10 -58.57 -29.54 -20.12
C LEU A 10 -58.55 -28.04 -19.97
N ASP A 11 -59.73 -27.40 -19.95
CA ASP A 11 -59.90 -25.96 -19.73
C ASP A 11 -59.59 -25.55 -18.28
N GLN A 12 -59.65 -26.47 -17.31
CA GLN A 12 -59.27 -26.19 -15.90
C GLN A 12 -57.75 -26.15 -15.72
N LEU A 13 -56.98 -26.66 -16.65
CA LEU A 13 -55.50 -26.61 -16.66
C LEU A 13 -54.96 -25.32 -17.30
N ARG A 14 -55.81 -24.47 -17.89
CA ARG A 14 -55.42 -23.19 -18.44
C ARG A 14 -55.08 -22.12 -17.38
N GLY A 15 -55.28 -22.37 -16.12
CA GLY A 15 -55.01 -21.43 -15.04
C GLY A 15 -53.60 -21.47 -14.46
N LEU A 16 -52.69 -22.32 -14.97
CA LEU A 16 -51.30 -22.23 -14.63
C LEU A 16 -50.67 -21.07 -15.46
N HIS A 17 -50.96 -19.84 -15.01
CA HIS A 17 -50.13 -18.73 -15.34
C HIS A 17 -48.78 -18.98 -14.69
N LEU A 18 -47.75 -19.34 -15.47
CA LEU A 18 -46.40 -19.10 -15.07
C LEU A 18 -46.31 -17.62 -14.66
N PRO A 19 -45.78 -17.31 -13.45
CA PRO A 19 -45.55 -15.92 -13.12
C PRO A 19 -44.77 -15.30 -14.23
N GLY A 20 -45.43 -14.39 -14.97
CA GLY A 20 -44.86 -13.70 -16.07
C GLY A 20 -43.68 -12.88 -15.58
N GLY A 21 -42.53 -13.14 -16.17
CA GLY A 21 -41.42 -12.20 -16.11
C GLY A 21 -40.72 -12.09 -14.77
N ALA A 22 -40.09 -13.15 -14.28
CA ALA A 22 -38.78 -12.95 -13.78
C ALA A 22 -37.92 -12.59 -15.03
N SER A 23 -37.86 -11.30 -15.37
CA SER A 23 -36.84 -10.79 -16.28
C SER A 23 -35.52 -11.02 -15.58
N GLY A 24 -35.03 -12.26 -15.70
CA GLY A 24 -33.65 -12.58 -15.34
C GLY A 24 -32.77 -11.65 -16.16
N PRO A 25 -31.62 -11.24 -15.61
CA PRO A 25 -30.70 -10.36 -16.32
C PRO A 25 -30.45 -10.93 -17.71
N VAL A 26 -30.68 -10.09 -18.72
CA VAL A 26 -30.48 -10.46 -20.13
C VAL A 26 -29.05 -11.00 -20.26
N PRO A 27 -28.78 -12.09 -21.00
CA PRO A 27 -27.44 -12.70 -21.10
C PRO A 27 -26.33 -11.70 -21.40
N GLY A 28 -26.63 -10.61 -22.11
CA GLY A 28 -25.71 -9.51 -22.39
C GLY A 28 -25.32 -8.68 -21.17
N GLU A 29 -26.23 -8.49 -20.20
CA GLU A 29 -25.93 -7.73 -18.97
C GLU A 29 -25.02 -8.53 -18.05
N ILE A 30 -25.20 -9.84 -17.97
CA ILE A 30 -24.32 -10.75 -17.20
C ILE A 30 -22.93 -10.74 -17.82
N LEU A 31 -22.83 -10.85 -19.14
CA LEU A 31 -21.56 -10.82 -19.85
C LEU A 31 -20.83 -9.48 -19.65
N LEU A 32 -21.55 -8.35 -19.74
CA LEU A 32 -20.99 -7.03 -19.50
C LEU A 32 -20.49 -6.88 -18.05
N ALA A 33 -21.28 -7.31 -17.08
CA ALA A 33 -20.89 -7.29 -15.68
C ALA A 33 -19.62 -8.14 -15.41
N LEU A 34 -19.53 -9.30 -16.05
CA LEU A 34 -18.37 -10.20 -15.94
C LEU A 34 -17.12 -9.55 -16.54
N VAL A 35 -17.23 -8.95 -17.73
CA VAL A 35 -16.11 -8.27 -18.40
C VAL A 35 -15.63 -7.08 -17.59
N LEU A 36 -16.55 -6.25 -17.06
CA LEU A 36 -16.20 -5.11 -16.22
C LEU A 36 -15.57 -5.55 -14.90
N GLY A 37 -16.12 -6.57 -14.25
CA GLY A 37 -15.57 -7.13 -13.01
C GLY A 37 -14.15 -7.70 -13.20
N PHE A 38 -13.96 -8.48 -14.27
CA PHE A 38 -12.66 -9.03 -14.60
C PHE A 38 -11.65 -7.94 -14.99
N GLY A 39 -12.07 -6.97 -15.78
CA GLY A 39 -11.23 -5.80 -16.15
C GLY A 39 -10.80 -5.00 -14.92
N ALA A 40 -11.70 -4.73 -13.99
CA ALA A 40 -11.39 -4.04 -12.74
C ALA A 40 -10.42 -4.86 -11.87
N ALA A 41 -10.63 -6.17 -11.77
CA ALA A 41 -9.73 -7.05 -11.01
C ALA A 41 -8.32 -7.09 -11.60
N LEU A 42 -8.19 -7.17 -12.93
CA LEU A 42 -6.91 -7.09 -13.63
C LEU A 42 -6.22 -5.75 -13.40
N LEU A 43 -6.94 -4.64 -13.48
CA LEU A 43 -6.40 -3.30 -13.24
C LEU A 43 -5.84 -3.17 -11.82
N VAL A 44 -6.60 -3.61 -10.81
CA VAL A 44 -6.16 -3.61 -9.42
C VAL A 44 -4.94 -4.52 -9.22
N GLY A 45 -4.94 -5.69 -9.83
CA GLY A 45 -3.79 -6.63 -9.81
C GLY A 45 -2.54 -6.00 -10.40
N LEU A 46 -2.66 -5.40 -11.59
CA LEU A 46 -1.55 -4.72 -12.26
C LEU A 46 -1.02 -3.54 -11.43
N LEU A 47 -1.91 -2.71 -10.89
CA LEU A 47 -1.53 -1.58 -10.03
C LEU A 47 -0.78 -2.04 -8.79
N ARG A 48 -1.22 -3.12 -8.13
CA ARG A 48 -0.52 -3.72 -6.99
C ARG A 48 0.89 -4.20 -7.36
N ILE A 49 1.04 -4.86 -8.51
CA ILE A 49 2.35 -5.33 -9.00
C ILE A 49 3.26 -4.13 -9.28
N LEU A 50 2.76 -3.10 -9.95
CA LEU A 50 3.54 -1.87 -10.23
C LEU A 50 4.00 -1.20 -8.93
N VAL A 51 3.10 -0.99 -7.99
CA VAL A 51 3.42 -0.37 -6.69
C VAL A 51 4.44 -1.20 -5.91
N SER A 52 4.31 -2.54 -5.89
CA SER A 52 5.26 -3.40 -5.20
C SER A 52 6.65 -3.37 -5.86
N ARG A 53 6.72 -3.35 -7.20
CA ARG A 53 7.99 -3.22 -7.94
C ARG A 53 8.68 -1.88 -7.66
N VAL A 54 7.93 -0.78 -7.66
CA VAL A 54 8.46 0.55 -7.32
C VAL A 54 9.01 0.56 -5.90
N ARG A 55 8.26 0.07 -4.93
CA ARG A 55 8.72 -0.01 -3.53
C ARG A 55 9.97 -0.87 -3.36
N ALA A 56 10.03 -2.02 -4.03
CA ALA A 56 11.19 -2.89 -4.00
C ALA A 56 12.43 -2.23 -4.63
N SER A 57 12.27 -1.47 -5.72
CA SER A 57 13.37 -0.73 -6.35
C SER A 57 13.86 0.41 -5.46
N VAL A 58 12.94 1.18 -4.87
CA VAL A 58 13.25 2.27 -3.93
C VAL A 58 14.01 1.75 -2.71
N ARG A 59 13.54 0.62 -2.13
CA ARG A 59 14.25 -0.01 -1.01
C ARG A 59 15.67 -0.42 -1.38
N ARG A 60 15.87 -1.06 -2.53
CA ARG A 60 17.22 -1.47 -3.01
C ARG A 60 18.12 -0.27 -3.23
N ALA A 61 17.62 0.77 -3.87
CA ALA A 61 18.36 2.01 -4.08
C ALA A 61 18.74 2.67 -2.75
N ALA A 62 17.82 2.75 -1.79
CA ALA A 62 18.08 3.31 -0.47
C ALA A 62 19.15 2.53 0.31
N LEU A 63 19.13 1.20 0.24
CA LEU A 63 20.17 0.37 0.87
C LEU A 63 21.53 0.52 0.18
N ALA A 64 21.57 0.65 -1.14
CA ALA A 64 22.79 0.89 -1.89
C ALA A 64 23.40 2.28 -1.55
N ASP A 65 22.56 3.32 -1.49
CA ASP A 65 22.99 4.66 -1.10
C ASP A 65 23.50 4.70 0.35
N LEU A 66 22.84 3.97 1.26
CA LEU A 66 23.29 3.84 2.63
C LEU A 66 24.65 3.15 2.71
N ALA A 67 24.85 2.07 1.96
CA ALA A 67 26.13 1.38 1.86
C ALA A 67 27.23 2.30 1.29
N GLY A 68 26.91 3.08 0.25
CA GLY A 68 27.84 4.05 -0.34
C GLY A 68 28.23 5.18 0.62
N SER A 69 27.34 5.55 1.55
CA SER A 69 27.65 6.59 2.53
C SER A 69 28.69 6.19 3.58
N ARG A 70 28.99 4.89 3.72
CA ARG A 70 29.97 4.38 4.70
C ARG A 70 31.39 4.85 4.47
N THR A 71 31.74 5.22 3.27
CA THR A 71 33.07 5.74 2.90
C THR A 71 33.24 7.23 3.22
N LEU A 72 32.14 7.92 3.59
CA LEU A 72 32.17 9.35 3.90
C LEU A 72 32.63 9.60 5.34
N ALA A 73 33.20 10.81 5.56
CA ALA A 73 33.52 11.28 6.90
C ALA A 73 32.26 11.36 7.78
N PRO A 74 32.36 11.20 9.12
CA PRO A 74 31.20 11.12 10.01
C PRO A 74 30.14 12.22 9.80
N PRO A 75 30.45 13.52 9.70
CA PRO A 75 29.44 14.56 9.52
C PRO A 75 28.77 14.48 8.15
N GLU A 76 29.54 14.18 7.10
CA GLU A 76 29.02 14.03 5.74
C GLU A 76 28.10 12.80 5.62
N ARG A 77 28.45 11.74 6.32
CA ARG A 77 27.67 10.50 6.37
C ARG A 77 26.30 10.72 7.00
N ILE A 78 26.21 11.44 8.13
CA ILE A 78 24.94 11.80 8.76
C ILE A 78 24.09 12.64 7.82
N LEU A 79 24.70 13.63 7.14
CA LEU A 79 23.99 14.45 6.17
C LEU A 79 23.47 13.64 4.98
N ALA A 80 24.28 12.70 4.48
CA ALA A 80 23.88 11.78 3.42
C ALA A 80 22.69 10.90 3.84
N GLN A 81 22.73 10.36 5.06
CA GLN A 81 21.64 9.56 5.65
C GLN A 81 20.35 10.38 5.80
N ALA A 82 20.44 11.62 6.30
CA ALA A 82 19.29 12.49 6.42
C ALA A 82 18.66 12.83 5.05
N ARG A 83 19.49 13.10 4.04
CA ARG A 83 19.02 13.32 2.66
C ARG A 83 18.38 12.08 2.07
N LEU A 84 18.94 10.90 2.33
CA LEU A 84 18.39 9.61 1.91
C LEU A 84 16.99 9.40 2.47
N LEU A 85 16.79 9.61 3.78
CA LEU A 85 15.48 9.49 4.41
C LEU A 85 14.46 10.44 3.81
N ARG A 86 14.85 11.69 3.54
CA ARG A 86 13.98 12.69 2.92
C ARG A 86 13.58 12.29 1.49
N ARG A 87 14.54 11.79 0.70
CA ARG A 87 14.27 11.26 -0.65
C ARG A 87 13.37 10.02 -0.60
N LEU A 88 13.61 9.11 0.36
CA LEU A 88 12.79 7.92 0.56
C LEU A 88 11.33 8.28 0.82
N VAL A 89 11.07 9.18 1.78
CA VAL A 89 9.71 9.63 2.11
C VAL A 89 9.07 10.36 0.93
N ARG A 90 9.84 11.24 0.23
CA ARG A 90 9.34 11.93 -0.97
C ARG A 90 8.85 10.94 -2.03
N THR A 91 9.61 9.89 -2.27
CA THR A 91 9.25 8.88 -3.29
C THR A 91 8.06 8.01 -2.87
N LEU A 92 7.90 7.75 -1.58
CA LEU A 92 6.86 6.86 -1.06
C LEU A 92 5.56 7.59 -0.70
N ASP A 93 5.65 8.80 -0.17
CA ASP A 93 4.56 9.53 0.47
C ASP A 93 4.33 10.93 -0.16
N GLY A 94 5.18 11.32 -1.12
CA GLY A 94 5.06 12.59 -1.86
C GLY A 94 5.84 13.77 -1.25
N ASP A 95 5.82 14.90 -1.98
CA ASP A 95 6.60 16.10 -1.63
C ASP A 95 6.13 16.77 -0.35
N GLU A 96 4.81 16.83 -0.12
CA GLU A 96 4.23 17.38 1.09
C GLU A 96 4.72 16.64 2.34
N ALA A 97 4.77 15.32 2.27
CA ALA A 97 5.29 14.50 3.35
C ALA A 97 6.78 14.78 3.64
N ALA A 98 7.57 15.01 2.60
CA ALA A 98 9.00 15.28 2.70
C ALA A 98 9.33 16.73 3.10
N SER A 99 8.38 17.66 3.05
CA SER A 99 8.57 19.05 3.44
C SER A 99 8.52 19.30 4.95
N ALA A 100 8.01 18.33 5.73
CA ALA A 100 7.95 18.44 7.19
C ALA A 100 9.34 18.60 7.81
N HIS A 101 9.43 19.28 8.94
CA HIS A 101 10.66 19.56 9.69
C HIS A 101 10.47 19.32 11.19
N GLY A 102 11.57 19.11 11.94
CA GLY A 102 11.53 18.96 13.39
C GLY A 102 10.67 17.78 13.87
N ALA A 103 9.91 18.00 14.96
CA ALA A 103 9.11 16.93 15.57
C ALA A 103 8.07 16.29 14.63
N PRO A 104 7.33 17.04 13.79
CA PRO A 104 6.44 16.44 12.80
C PRO A 104 7.16 15.53 11.80
N TRP A 105 8.38 15.88 11.41
CA TRP A 105 9.21 15.04 10.53
C TRP A 105 9.63 13.75 11.22
N ALA A 106 10.11 13.82 12.47
CA ALA A 106 10.46 12.65 13.27
C ALA A 106 9.27 11.69 13.43
N ALA A 107 8.11 12.22 13.83
CA ALA A 107 6.90 11.42 13.98
C ALA A 107 6.46 10.73 12.68
N ARG A 108 6.62 11.41 11.54
CA ARG A 108 6.32 10.84 10.22
C ARG A 108 7.27 9.69 9.86
N LEU A 109 8.56 9.85 10.13
CA LEU A 109 9.55 8.79 9.94
C LEU A 109 9.22 7.57 10.81
N ASP A 110 8.90 7.79 12.08
CA ASP A 110 8.54 6.72 13.01
C ASP A 110 7.27 5.99 12.58
N ALA A 111 6.24 6.72 12.17
CA ALA A 111 5.01 6.13 11.64
C ALA A 111 5.28 5.30 10.36
N ARG A 112 6.14 5.81 9.46
CA ARG A 112 6.45 5.16 8.20
C ARG A 112 7.28 3.89 8.37
N LEU A 113 8.28 3.94 9.25
CA LEU A 113 9.23 2.85 9.52
C LEU A 113 8.80 1.96 10.69
N ARG A 114 7.70 2.29 11.35
CA ARG A 114 7.14 1.58 12.52
C ARG A 114 8.16 1.43 13.65
N THR A 115 8.66 2.54 14.08
CA THR A 115 9.70 2.66 15.10
C THR A 115 9.46 3.93 15.93
N ASP A 116 10.17 4.11 17.01
CA ASP A 116 10.30 5.34 17.81
C ASP A 116 11.74 5.91 17.75
N PHE A 117 12.53 5.40 16.84
CA PHE A 117 13.95 5.70 16.68
C PHE A 117 14.23 7.19 16.41
N PHE A 118 13.35 7.88 15.69
CA PHE A 118 13.54 9.28 15.30
C PHE A 118 12.93 10.27 16.31
N THR A 119 11.96 9.87 17.12
CA THR A 119 11.40 10.71 18.18
C THR A 119 12.09 10.51 19.51
N ALA A 120 12.37 9.28 19.92
CA ALA A 120 12.92 8.93 21.23
C ALA A 120 14.34 8.36 21.18
N GLY A 121 14.80 7.88 20.02
CA GLY A 121 16.07 7.16 19.87
C GLY A 121 17.22 8.02 19.30
N ALA A 122 18.31 7.33 18.94
CA ALA A 122 19.53 7.92 18.39
C ALA A 122 19.29 8.59 17.01
N GLY A 123 18.23 8.21 16.29
CA GLY A 123 17.86 8.78 15.00
C GLY A 123 17.44 10.26 15.04
N ARG A 124 17.23 10.83 16.24
CA ARG A 124 16.97 12.28 16.39
C ARG A 124 18.04 13.16 15.76
N VAL A 125 19.29 12.71 15.74
CA VAL A 125 20.39 13.45 15.07
C VAL A 125 20.12 13.66 13.57
N LEU A 126 19.42 12.73 12.92
CA LEU A 126 19.07 12.83 11.50
C LEU A 126 17.92 13.82 11.24
N VAL A 127 17.19 14.19 12.27
CA VAL A 127 16.06 15.14 12.23
C VAL A 127 16.51 16.55 12.63
N ASP A 128 17.19 16.66 13.77
CA ASP A 128 17.57 17.94 14.39
C ASP A 128 18.86 18.53 13.75
N GLY A 129 19.53 17.74 12.88
CA GLY A 129 20.74 18.13 12.19
C GLY A 129 21.98 18.16 13.08
N LEU A 130 23.10 18.66 12.51
CA LEU A 130 24.43 18.70 13.11
C LEU A 130 24.59 19.63 14.32
N TYR A 131 23.49 20.21 14.83
CA TYR A 131 23.54 21.18 15.94
C TYR A 131 23.68 20.53 17.32
N ARG A 132 23.70 19.19 17.41
CA ARG A 132 23.92 18.49 18.67
C ARG A 132 25.40 18.27 18.95
N ARG A 133 25.83 18.52 20.20
CA ARG A 133 27.20 18.29 20.67
C ARG A 133 27.60 16.81 20.71
N GLU A 134 26.65 15.91 20.88
CA GLU A 134 26.87 14.46 20.85
C GLU A 134 26.41 13.89 19.53
N VAL A 135 27.35 13.44 18.74
CA VAL A 135 27.09 12.72 17.50
C VAL A 135 27.13 11.23 17.84
N PRO A 136 26.00 10.51 17.71
CA PRO A 136 26.00 9.05 17.88
C PRO A 136 26.97 8.39 16.91
N ASP A 137 27.45 7.21 17.29
CA ASP A 137 28.31 6.42 16.39
C ASP A 137 27.60 6.20 15.03
N PRO A 138 28.15 6.70 13.92
CA PRO A 138 27.56 6.52 12.60
C PRO A 138 27.36 5.05 12.22
N ALA A 139 28.13 4.12 12.77
CA ALA A 139 27.99 2.70 12.49
C ALA A 139 26.71 2.12 13.12
N LEU A 140 26.34 2.57 14.32
CA LEU A 140 25.07 2.19 14.95
C LEU A 140 23.87 2.75 14.20
N LEU A 141 23.96 3.99 13.72
CA LEU A 141 22.93 4.60 12.87
C LEU A 141 22.74 3.80 11.58
N ASP A 142 23.82 3.41 10.92
CA ASP A 142 23.76 2.59 9.70
C ASP A 142 23.11 1.23 9.92
N ALA A 143 23.49 0.54 10.99
CA ALA A 143 22.93 -0.77 11.29
C ALA A 143 21.41 -0.67 11.49
N GLU A 144 20.97 0.32 12.26
CA GLU A 144 19.55 0.52 12.53
C GLU A 144 18.78 0.97 11.27
N LEU A 145 19.31 1.92 10.49
CA LEU A 145 18.71 2.33 9.24
C LEU A 145 18.61 1.18 8.23
N THR A 146 19.65 0.35 8.13
CA THR A 146 19.64 -0.85 7.29
C THR A 146 18.51 -1.79 7.70
N ARG A 147 18.33 -2.01 9.00
CA ARG A 147 17.28 -2.85 9.56
C ARG A 147 15.89 -2.27 9.26
N LEU A 148 15.69 -0.98 9.50
CA LEU A 148 14.41 -0.30 9.31
C LEU A 148 14.00 -0.24 7.83
N ILE A 149 14.91 0.16 6.95
CA ILE A 149 14.67 0.20 5.49
C ILE A 149 14.45 -1.21 4.94
N GLY A 150 15.18 -2.20 5.46
CA GLY A 150 15.02 -3.60 5.07
C GLY A 150 13.63 -4.18 5.38
N ARG A 151 12.96 -3.67 6.42
CA ARG A 151 11.61 -4.08 6.84
C ARG A 151 10.49 -3.37 6.08
N LEU A 152 10.79 -2.37 5.26
CA LEU A 152 9.78 -1.76 4.40
C LEU A 152 9.16 -2.83 3.51
N LYS A 153 7.88 -3.12 3.74
CA LYS A 153 7.14 -4.08 2.91
C LYS A 153 7.10 -3.58 1.47
N ALA A 154 7.52 -4.46 0.58
CA ALA A 154 7.36 -4.28 -0.85
C ALA A 154 5.87 -4.22 -1.23
#